data_236a91892e79ecca55cabc91102d4ab7
#
_entry.id   236a91892e79ecca55cabc91102d4ab7
#
_cell.length_a   1.000
_cell.length_b   1.000
_cell.length_c   1.000
_cell.angle_alpha   90.00
_cell.angle_beta   90.00
_cell.angle_gamma   90.00
#
_symmetry.space_group_name_H-M   'P 1'
#
loop_
_entity.id
_entity.type
_entity.pdbx_description
1 polymer ?
#
loop_
_entity_poly.entity_id
_entity_poly.type
_entity_poly.pdbx_seq_one_letter_code
_entity_poly.pdbx_strand_id
1 'polypeptide(L)'
;MSDLARVPSAEVGLPLDRLAALTRGGKAYLLLLPSLAFLILFTYFPILQVLWSSLFHKPYGQAQAGFVGLDNYARVLQDEAFQRALVNNLVYALGTVLPSVVIALVLAVLLNRSTRLNAVLRGLLFSPTLIPLVAAAALFSFVFMPRLGLLDYYLAALGLHGANWIGDPDIALYSLMALTVWKNAGYYMLFYLAGLQAIPEEAHEAATLDGATWWQRLRCVTLPYLKPTTSFVAVIALINAITSIDHVIVLTKGGPNNATKLLLYYIYQNAHEFYDPGKATAATVISVAILLGLSMASLKTLERGASHAD
;
A
#
# COMPACT_ATOMS: atom_id res chain seq x y z
N MET A 1 -3.04 -80.40 35.17
CA MET A 1 -2.40 -80.75 33.88
C MET A 1 -3.40 -80.33 32.84
N SER A 2 -3.22 -79.36 32.05
CA SER A 2 -2.07 -78.79 31.35
C SER A 2 -2.31 -77.31 30.98
N ASP A 3 -1.44 -76.47 31.48
CA ASP A 3 -1.20 -75.15 30.97
C ASP A 3 -0.60 -75.26 29.58
N LEU A 4 -1.22 -74.66 28.56
CA LEU A 4 -0.59 -74.42 27.25
C LEU A 4 -0.55 -72.93 27.06
N ALA A 5 0.69 -72.45 27.05
CA ALA A 5 1.14 -71.09 26.85
C ALA A 5 0.47 -70.42 25.62
N ARG A 6 -0.14 -69.26 25.81
CA ARG A 6 -0.44 -68.30 24.74
C ARG A 6 0.80 -67.47 24.44
N VAL A 7 1.39 -67.69 23.28
CA VAL A 7 2.40 -66.82 22.67
C VAL A 7 1.69 -65.54 22.23
N PRO A 8 2.12 -64.34 22.61
CA PRO A 8 1.59 -63.14 22.03
C PRO A 8 2.17 -62.92 20.63
N SER A 9 1.33 -62.99 19.63
CA SER A 9 1.68 -62.56 18.26
C SER A 9 1.90 -61.04 18.27
N ALA A 10 3.15 -60.61 18.25
CA ALA A 10 3.50 -59.22 18.00
C ALA A 10 3.19 -58.91 16.52
N GLU A 11 2.01 -58.38 16.26
CA GLU A 11 1.71 -57.68 15.01
C GLU A 11 2.56 -56.42 14.93
N VAL A 12 3.71 -56.49 14.29
CA VAL A 12 4.49 -55.35 13.82
C VAL A 12 3.77 -54.82 12.56
N GLY A 13 2.58 -54.31 12.74
CA GLY A 13 1.86 -53.53 11.75
C GLY A 13 2.33 -52.10 11.81
N LEU A 14 3.12 -51.67 10.83
CA LEU A 14 3.32 -50.24 10.59
C LEU A 14 1.95 -49.58 10.46
N PRO A 15 1.66 -48.50 11.21
CA PRO A 15 0.31 -47.91 11.22
C PRO A 15 -0.03 -47.37 9.82
N LEU A 16 -0.93 -48.07 9.14
CA LEU A 16 -1.46 -47.71 7.81
C LEU A 16 -1.93 -46.23 7.75
N ASP A 17 -2.31 -45.69 8.90
CA ASP A 17 -2.67 -44.28 9.09
C ASP A 17 -1.51 -43.31 8.83
N ARG A 18 -0.27 -43.69 9.12
CA ARG A 18 0.92 -42.86 8.81
C ARG A 18 1.23 -42.86 7.32
N LEU A 19 1.07 -43.98 6.63
CA LEU A 19 1.23 -44.08 5.19
C LEU A 19 0.10 -43.32 4.46
N ALA A 20 -1.14 -43.42 4.95
CA ALA A 20 -2.25 -42.63 4.44
C ALA A 20 -2.09 -41.11 4.66
N ALA A 21 -1.49 -40.70 5.78
CA ALA A 21 -1.17 -39.30 6.03
C ALA A 21 -0.06 -38.79 5.12
N LEU A 22 0.98 -39.55 4.84
CA LEU A 22 2.05 -39.21 3.90
C LEU A 22 1.54 -39.10 2.45
N THR A 23 0.63 -39.99 2.03
CA THR A 23 0.03 -39.94 0.70
C THR A 23 -0.97 -38.80 0.55
N ARG A 24 -1.71 -38.42 1.62
CA ARG A 24 -2.58 -37.22 1.62
C ARG A 24 -1.74 -35.94 1.57
N GLY A 25 -0.65 -35.86 2.32
CA GLY A 25 0.30 -34.74 2.26
C GLY A 25 0.91 -34.59 0.87
N GLY A 26 1.38 -35.69 0.26
CA GLY A 26 1.95 -35.66 -1.09
C GLY A 26 0.97 -35.16 -2.18
N LYS A 27 -0.29 -35.57 -2.12
CA LYS A 27 -1.35 -35.06 -3.03
C LYS A 27 -1.61 -33.57 -2.83
N ALA A 28 -1.60 -33.07 -1.59
CA ALA A 28 -1.76 -31.65 -1.31
C ALA A 28 -0.61 -30.82 -1.91
N TYR A 29 0.64 -31.25 -1.74
CA TYR A 29 1.80 -30.58 -2.37
C TYR A 29 1.74 -30.64 -3.89
N LEU A 30 1.27 -31.73 -4.50
CA LEU A 30 1.11 -31.84 -5.95
C LEU A 30 0.06 -30.86 -6.48
N LEU A 31 -1.04 -30.66 -5.76
CA LEU A 31 -2.06 -29.65 -6.10
C LEU A 31 -1.57 -28.21 -5.95
N LEU A 32 -0.67 -27.95 -4.99
CA LEU A 32 -0.07 -26.63 -4.80
C LEU A 32 1.09 -26.35 -5.77
N LEU A 33 1.64 -27.39 -6.41
CA LEU A 33 2.85 -27.27 -7.25
C LEU A 33 2.71 -26.23 -8.38
N PRO A 34 1.60 -26.15 -9.14
CA PRO A 34 1.44 -25.12 -10.16
C PRO A 34 1.50 -23.70 -9.55
N SER A 35 0.78 -23.46 -8.45
CA SER A 35 0.77 -22.16 -7.77
C SER A 35 2.15 -21.80 -7.21
N LEU A 36 2.85 -22.77 -6.60
CA LEU A 36 4.21 -22.58 -6.09
C LEU A 36 5.20 -22.32 -7.22
N ALA A 37 5.07 -23.03 -8.36
CA ALA A 37 5.91 -22.80 -9.53
C ALA A 37 5.75 -21.38 -10.07
N PHE A 38 4.51 -20.89 -10.20
CA PHE A 38 4.23 -19.51 -10.59
C PHE A 38 4.79 -18.49 -9.56
N LEU A 39 4.63 -18.75 -8.28
CA LEU A 39 5.16 -17.89 -7.22
C LEU A 39 6.69 -17.82 -7.28
N ILE A 40 7.37 -18.95 -7.43
CA ILE A 40 8.83 -19.02 -7.55
C ILE A 40 9.29 -18.28 -8.81
N LEU A 41 8.68 -18.56 -9.96
CA LEU A 41 9.11 -18.01 -11.24
C LEU A 41 8.84 -16.51 -11.37
N PHE A 42 7.67 -16.03 -10.94
CA PHE A 42 7.24 -14.64 -11.17
C PHE A 42 7.39 -13.73 -9.97
N THR A 43 7.68 -14.27 -8.78
CA THR A 43 7.90 -13.45 -7.58
C THR A 43 9.31 -13.62 -7.04
N TYR A 44 9.70 -14.82 -6.66
CA TYR A 44 11.00 -15.01 -6.01
C TYR A 44 12.18 -14.87 -6.99
N PHE A 45 12.07 -15.40 -8.20
CA PHE A 45 13.14 -15.31 -9.18
C PHE A 45 13.48 -13.86 -9.56
N PRO A 46 12.51 -12.96 -9.89
CA PRO A 46 12.81 -11.55 -10.14
C PRO A 46 13.41 -10.84 -8.92
N ILE A 47 12.98 -11.15 -7.69
CA ILE A 47 13.57 -10.58 -6.47
C ILE A 47 15.05 -10.96 -6.36
N LEU A 48 15.38 -12.24 -6.53
CA LEU A 48 16.76 -12.72 -6.51
C LEU A 48 17.59 -12.10 -7.64
N GLN A 49 16.99 -11.94 -8.82
CA GLN A 49 17.65 -11.28 -9.95
C GLN A 49 17.96 -9.80 -9.66
N VAL A 50 17.04 -9.06 -9.01
CA VAL A 50 17.29 -7.68 -8.60
C VAL A 50 18.42 -7.61 -7.57
N LEU A 51 18.40 -8.49 -6.55
CA LEU A 51 19.46 -8.58 -5.55
C LEU A 51 20.81 -8.90 -6.19
N TRP A 52 20.86 -9.84 -7.12
CA TRP A 52 22.08 -10.19 -7.84
C TRP A 52 22.56 -9.03 -8.73
N SER A 53 21.68 -8.43 -9.53
CA SER A 53 22.00 -7.35 -10.44
C SER A 53 22.48 -6.07 -9.74
N SER A 54 22.04 -5.85 -8.47
CA SER A 54 22.47 -4.69 -7.68
C SER A 54 23.97 -4.69 -7.35
N LEU A 55 24.62 -5.86 -7.42
CA LEU A 55 26.08 -6.02 -7.17
C LEU A 55 26.94 -5.81 -8.41
N PHE A 56 26.29 -5.56 -9.57
CA PHE A 56 26.97 -5.35 -10.84
C PHE A 56 26.71 -3.94 -11.36
N HIS A 57 27.73 -3.35 -11.98
CA HIS A 57 27.60 -2.09 -12.69
C HIS A 57 27.80 -2.33 -14.19
N LYS A 58 26.87 -1.83 -15.00
CA LYS A 58 26.95 -1.88 -16.46
C LYS A 58 26.95 -0.44 -17.00
N PRO A 59 28.12 0.12 -17.29
CA PRO A 59 28.19 1.45 -17.90
C PRO A 59 27.46 1.48 -19.24
N TYR A 60 26.86 2.63 -19.56
CA TYR A 60 26.21 2.83 -20.84
C TYR A 60 27.16 2.52 -22.01
N GLY A 61 26.68 1.75 -22.97
CA GLY A 61 27.47 1.36 -24.16
C GLY A 61 28.41 0.15 -23.95
N GLN A 62 28.55 -0.40 -22.76
CA GLN A 62 29.36 -1.61 -22.52
C GLN A 62 28.51 -2.89 -22.62
N ALA A 63 29.06 -3.92 -23.26
CA ALA A 63 28.39 -5.21 -23.42
C ALA A 63 28.36 -6.02 -22.10
N GLN A 64 29.40 -5.89 -21.27
CA GLN A 64 29.56 -6.69 -20.07
C GLN A 64 29.38 -5.84 -18.80
N ALA A 65 28.69 -6.42 -17.81
CA ALA A 65 28.56 -5.86 -16.48
C ALA A 65 29.76 -6.31 -15.63
N GLY A 66 30.40 -5.38 -14.94
CA GLY A 66 31.47 -5.65 -13.98
C GLY A 66 30.89 -5.85 -12.58
N PHE A 67 31.45 -6.81 -11.82
CA PHE A 67 31.10 -6.96 -10.41
C PHE A 67 31.73 -5.82 -9.60
N VAL A 68 30.90 -5.06 -8.88
CA VAL A 68 31.31 -3.89 -8.07
C VAL A 68 30.93 -4.01 -6.59
N GLY A 69 30.38 -5.17 -6.18
CA GLY A 69 29.96 -5.39 -4.80
C GLY A 69 28.94 -4.35 -4.32
N LEU A 70 29.25 -3.64 -3.27
CA LEU A 70 28.33 -2.66 -2.66
C LEU A 70 28.50 -1.21 -3.17
N ASP A 71 29.32 -0.99 -4.19
CA ASP A 71 29.58 0.36 -4.71
C ASP A 71 28.31 1.04 -5.25
N ASN A 72 27.40 0.30 -5.91
CA ASN A 72 26.11 0.84 -6.34
C ASN A 72 25.27 1.37 -5.17
N TYR A 73 25.33 0.73 -4.01
CA TYR A 73 24.62 1.18 -2.80
C TYR A 73 25.20 2.48 -2.27
N ALA A 74 26.54 2.61 -2.26
CA ALA A 74 27.22 3.84 -1.88
C ALA A 74 26.86 4.99 -2.84
N ARG A 75 26.86 4.74 -4.15
CA ARG A 75 26.47 5.70 -5.19
C ARG A 75 25.02 6.17 -5.03
N VAL A 76 24.09 5.28 -4.69
CA VAL A 76 22.68 5.61 -4.45
C VAL A 76 22.53 6.47 -3.18
N LEU A 77 23.15 6.07 -2.08
CA LEU A 77 23.02 6.79 -0.79
C LEU A 77 23.65 8.20 -0.82
N GLN A 78 24.69 8.40 -1.67
CA GLN A 78 25.33 9.71 -1.88
C GLN A 78 24.62 10.57 -2.92
N ASP A 79 23.65 10.01 -3.67
CA ASP A 79 22.91 10.76 -4.68
C ASP A 79 21.88 11.70 -4.05
N GLU A 80 22.06 13.00 -4.20
CA GLU A 80 21.13 14.03 -3.71
C GLU A 80 19.71 13.83 -4.24
N ALA A 81 19.55 13.35 -5.50
CA ALA A 81 18.24 13.08 -6.06
C ALA A 81 17.54 11.90 -5.35
N PHE A 82 18.29 10.88 -4.90
CA PHE A 82 17.75 9.79 -4.09
C PHE A 82 17.34 10.27 -2.70
N GLN A 83 18.21 11.04 -2.04
CA GLN A 83 17.91 11.59 -0.72
C GLN A 83 16.66 12.49 -0.76
N ARG A 84 16.54 13.33 -1.79
CA ARG A 84 15.35 14.14 -2.02
C ARG A 84 14.12 13.26 -2.28
N ALA A 85 14.25 12.22 -3.10
CA ALA A 85 13.15 11.29 -3.37
C ALA A 85 12.68 10.56 -2.10
N LEU A 86 13.60 10.23 -1.20
CA LEU A 86 13.27 9.60 0.08
C LEU A 86 12.44 10.55 0.97
N VAL A 87 12.86 11.79 1.10
CA VAL A 87 12.12 12.81 1.87
C VAL A 87 10.76 13.08 1.24
N ASN A 88 10.71 13.31 -0.07
CA ASN A 88 9.46 13.52 -0.79
C ASN A 88 8.49 12.34 -0.61
N ASN A 89 9.01 11.12 -0.66
CA ASN A 89 8.18 9.91 -0.50
C ASN A 89 7.59 9.80 0.91
N LEU A 90 8.35 10.18 1.94
CA LEU A 90 7.86 10.23 3.31
C LEU A 90 6.76 11.30 3.49
N VAL A 91 7.02 12.52 3.00
CA VAL A 91 6.05 13.63 3.04
C VAL A 91 4.80 13.27 2.25
N TYR A 92 4.98 12.66 1.06
CA TYR A 92 3.89 12.21 0.22
C TYR A 92 3.05 11.10 0.88
N ALA A 93 3.69 10.12 1.50
CA ALA A 93 2.99 9.05 2.21
C ALA A 93 2.17 9.61 3.38
N LEU A 94 2.74 10.47 4.21
CA LEU A 94 2.01 11.10 5.31
C LEU A 94 0.87 12.01 4.80
N GLY A 95 1.13 12.82 3.78
CA GLY A 95 0.17 13.75 3.19
C GLY A 95 -0.94 13.08 2.37
N THR A 96 -0.80 11.80 2.01
CA THR A 96 -1.85 11.03 1.33
C THR A 96 -2.56 10.07 2.28
N VAL A 97 -1.82 9.31 3.10
CA VAL A 97 -2.40 8.28 3.97
C VAL A 97 -3.30 8.91 5.03
N LEU A 98 -2.77 9.88 5.79
CA LEU A 98 -3.54 10.48 6.89
C LEU A 98 -4.84 11.15 6.41
N PRO A 99 -4.84 12.05 5.40
CA PRO A 99 -6.08 12.62 4.90
C PRO A 99 -7.02 11.58 4.29
N SER A 100 -6.51 10.61 3.54
CA SER A 100 -7.34 9.57 2.94
C SER A 100 -8.06 8.72 3.98
N VAL A 101 -7.35 8.30 5.04
CA VAL A 101 -7.92 7.53 6.17
C VAL A 101 -8.99 8.34 6.89
N VAL A 102 -8.71 9.60 7.22
CA VAL A 102 -9.66 10.48 7.92
C VAL A 102 -10.89 10.75 7.06
N ILE A 103 -10.71 11.13 5.81
CA ILE A 103 -11.83 11.41 4.89
C ILE A 103 -12.66 10.14 4.67
N ALA A 104 -12.03 8.98 4.45
CA ALA A 104 -12.71 7.71 4.28
C ALA A 104 -13.55 7.32 5.50
N LEU A 105 -13.01 7.49 6.71
CA LEU A 105 -13.72 7.24 7.96
C LEU A 105 -14.92 8.17 8.11
N VAL A 106 -14.73 9.49 7.89
CA VAL A 106 -15.81 10.47 7.97
C VAL A 106 -16.92 10.15 6.97
N LEU A 107 -16.55 9.86 5.71
CA LEU A 107 -17.51 9.47 4.68
C LEU A 107 -18.25 8.18 5.05
N ALA A 108 -17.57 7.19 5.58
CA ALA A 108 -18.19 5.94 6.02
C ALA A 108 -19.21 6.16 7.15
N VAL A 109 -18.85 6.95 8.16
CA VAL A 109 -19.76 7.28 9.29
C VAL A 109 -20.99 8.04 8.79
N LEU A 110 -20.82 9.04 7.91
CA LEU A 110 -21.92 9.82 7.37
C LEU A 110 -22.85 8.99 6.48
N LEU A 111 -22.29 8.06 5.71
CA LEU A 111 -23.02 7.27 4.73
C LEU A 111 -23.39 5.86 5.24
N ASN A 112 -23.22 5.54 6.53
CA ASN A 112 -23.49 4.20 7.06
C ASN A 112 -24.97 3.79 6.97
N ARG A 113 -25.89 4.74 6.94
CA ARG A 113 -27.35 4.43 6.85
C ARG A 113 -27.70 3.77 5.52
N SER A 114 -28.55 2.73 5.58
CA SER A 114 -29.02 1.99 4.39
C SER A 114 -30.16 2.72 3.69
N THR A 115 -29.88 3.83 3.02
CA THR A 115 -30.84 4.59 2.20
C THR A 115 -30.44 4.54 0.72
N ARG A 116 -31.42 4.71 -0.19
CA ARG A 116 -31.14 4.77 -1.64
C ARG A 116 -30.18 5.90 -1.98
N LEU A 117 -30.33 7.07 -1.35
CA LEU A 117 -29.43 8.20 -1.54
C LEU A 117 -27.99 7.84 -1.14
N ASN A 118 -27.81 7.26 0.04
CA ASN A 118 -26.46 6.85 0.49
C ASN A 118 -25.85 5.80 -0.44
N ALA A 119 -26.65 4.85 -0.98
CA ALA A 119 -26.15 3.88 -1.95
C ALA A 119 -25.62 4.57 -3.22
N VAL A 120 -26.33 5.56 -3.76
CA VAL A 120 -25.89 6.35 -4.92
C VAL A 120 -24.64 7.16 -4.58
N LEU A 121 -24.62 7.84 -3.42
CA LEU A 121 -23.45 8.63 -2.98
C LEU A 121 -22.20 7.75 -2.78
N ARG A 122 -22.34 6.55 -2.19
CA ARG A 122 -21.24 5.60 -2.10
C ARG A 122 -20.69 5.22 -3.48
N GLY A 123 -21.57 4.95 -4.45
CA GLY A 123 -21.19 4.64 -5.83
C GLY A 123 -20.45 5.80 -6.49
N LEU A 124 -20.92 7.02 -6.34
CA LEU A 124 -20.28 8.23 -6.89
C LEU A 124 -18.91 8.49 -6.25
N LEU A 125 -18.79 8.36 -4.94
CA LEU A 125 -17.52 8.57 -4.22
C LEU A 125 -16.50 7.45 -4.48
N PHE A 126 -16.96 6.24 -4.79
CA PHE A 126 -16.11 5.13 -5.19
C PHE A 126 -15.65 5.21 -6.65
N SER A 127 -16.44 5.87 -7.53
CA SER A 127 -16.20 5.89 -8.98
C SER A 127 -14.79 6.38 -9.39
N PRO A 128 -14.12 7.34 -8.70
CA PRO A 128 -12.75 7.74 -9.05
C PRO A 128 -11.74 6.59 -8.99
N THR A 129 -11.96 5.62 -8.12
CA THR A 129 -11.08 4.45 -7.98
C THR A 129 -11.05 3.58 -9.24
N LEU A 130 -12.14 3.54 -9.99
CA LEU A 130 -12.27 2.75 -11.22
C LEU A 130 -11.49 3.34 -12.40
N ILE A 131 -11.14 4.63 -12.33
CA ILE A 131 -10.39 5.30 -13.39
C ILE A 131 -8.91 4.89 -13.29
N PRO A 132 -8.24 4.42 -14.36
CA PRO A 132 -6.79 4.22 -14.35
C PRO A 132 -6.05 5.48 -13.91
N LEU A 133 -4.98 5.33 -13.11
CA LEU A 133 -4.26 6.48 -12.53
C LEU A 133 -3.67 7.40 -13.60
N VAL A 134 -3.20 6.84 -14.73
CA VAL A 134 -2.73 7.61 -15.90
C VAL A 134 -3.83 8.50 -16.45
N ALA A 135 -5.06 7.98 -16.61
CA ALA A 135 -6.19 8.74 -17.11
C ALA A 135 -6.64 9.81 -16.10
N ALA A 136 -6.66 9.47 -14.80
CA ALA A 136 -6.93 10.45 -13.75
C ALA A 136 -5.90 11.58 -13.75
N ALA A 137 -4.62 11.26 -13.89
CA ALA A 137 -3.55 12.26 -13.98
C ALA A 137 -3.72 13.15 -15.23
N ALA A 138 -4.06 12.58 -16.38
CA ALA A 138 -4.34 13.35 -17.60
C ALA A 138 -5.55 14.32 -17.40
N LEU A 139 -6.62 13.89 -16.74
CA LEU A 139 -7.73 14.78 -16.38
C LEU A 139 -7.25 15.90 -15.44
N PHE A 140 -6.46 15.58 -14.44
CA PHE A 140 -5.96 16.57 -13.48
C PHE A 140 -4.94 17.55 -14.09
N SER A 141 -4.31 17.24 -15.24
CA SER A 141 -3.49 18.21 -15.95
C SER A 141 -4.34 19.41 -16.43
N PHE A 142 -5.60 19.19 -16.80
CA PHE A 142 -6.53 20.27 -17.12
C PHE A 142 -7.08 20.96 -15.86
N VAL A 143 -7.31 20.21 -14.78
CA VAL A 143 -7.79 20.80 -13.50
C VAL A 143 -6.74 21.76 -12.93
N PHE A 144 -5.45 21.38 -12.99
CA PHE A 144 -4.32 22.13 -12.45
C PHE A 144 -3.67 23.09 -13.45
N MET A 145 -4.24 23.28 -14.63
CA MET A 145 -3.71 24.21 -15.63
C MET A 145 -3.74 25.65 -15.09
N PRO A 146 -2.60 26.33 -14.98
CA PRO A 146 -2.57 27.69 -14.44
C PRO A 146 -3.45 28.66 -15.24
N ARG A 147 -4.26 29.44 -14.57
CA ARG A 147 -5.18 30.46 -15.09
C ARG A 147 -6.38 29.96 -15.92
N LEU A 148 -6.31 28.77 -16.51
CA LEU A 148 -7.34 28.20 -17.39
C LEU A 148 -8.00 26.95 -16.79
N GLY A 149 -7.37 26.33 -15.79
CA GLY A 149 -7.85 25.11 -15.17
C GLY A 149 -9.09 25.33 -14.31
N LEU A 150 -9.78 24.21 -14.10
CA LEU A 150 -11.03 24.19 -13.35
C LEU A 150 -10.84 24.72 -11.91
N LEU A 151 -9.70 24.40 -11.30
CA LEU A 151 -9.39 24.84 -9.93
C LEU A 151 -9.23 26.36 -9.86
N ASP A 152 -8.47 26.95 -10.78
CA ASP A 152 -8.28 28.42 -10.85
C ASP A 152 -9.57 29.14 -11.16
N TYR A 153 -10.44 28.56 -12.02
CA TYR A 153 -11.75 29.13 -12.32
C TYR A 153 -12.62 29.26 -11.05
N TYR A 154 -12.72 28.21 -10.24
CA TYR A 154 -13.51 28.27 -9.01
C TYR A 154 -12.86 29.14 -7.92
N LEU A 155 -11.54 29.16 -7.83
CA LEU A 155 -10.82 30.05 -6.90
C LEU A 155 -11.06 31.52 -7.27
N ALA A 156 -10.98 31.86 -8.55
CA ALA A 156 -11.26 33.21 -9.04
C ALA A 156 -12.73 33.66 -8.75
N ALA A 157 -13.69 32.73 -8.86
CA ALA A 157 -15.09 33.00 -8.50
C ALA A 157 -15.27 33.31 -6.99
N LEU A 158 -14.36 32.81 -6.14
CA LEU A 158 -14.29 33.09 -4.69
C LEU A 158 -13.40 34.29 -4.36
N GLY A 159 -12.85 34.99 -5.37
CA GLY A 159 -11.95 36.15 -5.19
C GLY A 159 -10.52 35.73 -4.76
N LEU A 160 -10.17 34.44 -4.91
CA LEU A 160 -8.85 33.88 -4.58
C LEU A 160 -7.98 33.80 -5.83
N HIS A 161 -6.67 33.94 -5.65
CA HIS A 161 -5.72 33.78 -6.75
C HIS A 161 -5.34 32.31 -6.92
N GLY A 162 -5.29 31.85 -8.16
CA GLY A 162 -4.74 30.54 -8.50
C GLY A 162 -3.22 30.50 -8.38
N ALA A 163 -2.65 29.31 -8.47
CA ALA A 163 -1.23 29.07 -8.37
C ALA A 163 -0.72 28.23 -9.56
N ASN A 164 0.59 28.11 -9.69
CA ASN A 164 1.18 27.14 -10.63
C ASN A 164 1.25 25.76 -9.98
N TRP A 165 0.09 25.07 -9.93
CA TRP A 165 -0.15 23.86 -9.14
C TRP A 165 0.85 22.72 -9.35
N ILE A 166 1.41 22.57 -10.56
CA ILE A 166 2.35 21.51 -10.92
C ILE A 166 3.73 22.05 -11.32
N GLY A 167 3.87 23.36 -11.50
CA GLY A 167 5.11 24.01 -11.91
C GLY A 167 5.82 24.75 -10.78
N ASP A 168 5.23 24.86 -9.59
CA ASP A 168 5.84 25.46 -8.41
C ASP A 168 6.43 24.35 -7.51
N PRO A 169 7.74 24.40 -7.18
CA PRO A 169 8.38 23.38 -6.33
C PRO A 169 7.74 23.22 -4.97
N ASP A 170 7.18 24.29 -4.39
CA ASP A 170 6.61 24.28 -3.05
C ASP A 170 5.19 23.72 -3.02
N ILE A 171 4.49 23.66 -4.16
CA ILE A 171 3.08 23.26 -4.25
C ILE A 171 2.90 21.93 -4.99
N ALA A 172 3.76 21.63 -5.98
CA ALA A 172 3.56 20.51 -6.90
C ALA A 172 3.36 19.16 -6.20
N LEU A 173 4.08 18.88 -5.13
CA LEU A 173 3.93 17.64 -4.37
C LEU A 173 2.55 17.53 -3.70
N TYR A 174 2.03 18.62 -3.17
CA TYR A 174 0.68 18.67 -2.56
C TYR A 174 -0.42 18.50 -3.61
N SER A 175 -0.22 19.00 -4.83
CA SER A 175 -1.15 18.77 -5.94
C SER A 175 -1.24 17.30 -6.31
N LEU A 176 -0.11 16.59 -6.34
CA LEU A 176 -0.10 15.12 -6.53
C LEU A 176 -0.80 14.39 -5.37
N MET A 177 -0.60 14.84 -4.13
CA MET A 177 -1.29 14.28 -2.96
C MET A 177 -2.81 14.46 -3.06
N ALA A 178 -3.28 15.64 -3.47
CA ALA A 178 -4.70 15.94 -3.61
C ALA A 178 -5.38 15.00 -4.62
N LEU A 179 -4.75 14.75 -5.77
CA LEU A 179 -5.22 13.77 -6.76
C LEU A 179 -5.34 12.37 -6.14
N THR A 180 -4.32 11.95 -5.41
CA THR A 180 -4.27 10.61 -4.81
C THR A 180 -5.30 10.42 -3.71
N VAL A 181 -5.49 11.43 -2.87
CA VAL A 181 -6.53 11.44 -1.82
C VAL A 181 -7.92 11.36 -2.46
N TRP A 182 -8.21 12.20 -3.48
CA TRP A 182 -9.46 12.16 -4.22
C TRP A 182 -9.75 10.79 -4.82
N LYS A 183 -8.73 10.18 -5.43
CA LYS A 183 -8.87 8.88 -6.08
C LYS A 183 -9.17 7.74 -5.10
N ASN A 184 -8.56 7.76 -3.91
CA ASN A 184 -8.55 6.59 -3.03
C ASN A 184 -9.50 6.72 -1.83
N ALA A 185 -9.94 7.92 -1.45
CA ALA A 185 -10.79 8.12 -0.27
C ALA A 185 -12.08 7.29 -0.31
N GLY A 186 -12.74 7.23 -1.48
CA GLY A 186 -13.96 6.43 -1.68
C GLY A 186 -13.69 4.91 -1.61
N TYR A 187 -12.53 4.46 -2.04
CA TYR A 187 -12.12 3.07 -1.92
C TYR A 187 -11.93 2.67 -0.45
N TYR A 188 -11.22 3.46 0.32
CA TYR A 188 -11.00 3.22 1.73
C TYR A 188 -12.29 3.35 2.56
N MET A 189 -13.22 4.22 2.15
CA MET A 189 -14.55 4.34 2.75
C MET A 189 -15.31 3.00 2.75
N LEU A 190 -15.19 2.19 1.69
CA LEU A 190 -15.89 0.90 1.63
C LEU A 190 -15.40 -0.08 2.70
N PHE A 191 -14.11 -0.10 3.02
CA PHE A 191 -13.58 -0.92 4.12
C PHE A 191 -14.11 -0.45 5.47
N TYR A 192 -14.17 0.86 5.68
CA TYR A 192 -14.76 1.41 6.91
C TYR A 192 -16.26 1.12 7.02
N LEU A 193 -17.00 1.17 5.92
CA LEU A 193 -18.42 0.77 5.92
C LEU A 193 -18.60 -0.70 6.29
N ALA A 194 -17.77 -1.59 5.76
CA ALA A 194 -17.78 -3.00 6.15
C ALA A 194 -17.43 -3.18 7.64
N GLY A 195 -16.41 -2.46 8.14
CA GLY A 195 -16.03 -2.46 9.54
C GLY A 195 -17.14 -1.93 10.47
N LEU A 196 -17.83 -0.86 10.06
CA LEU A 196 -18.97 -0.31 10.83
C LEU A 196 -20.14 -1.29 10.92
N GLN A 197 -20.39 -2.06 9.87
CA GLN A 197 -21.45 -3.07 9.82
C GLN A 197 -21.10 -4.34 10.62
N ALA A 198 -19.84 -4.55 10.94
CA ALA A 198 -19.38 -5.67 11.76
C ALA A 198 -19.42 -5.38 13.26
N ILE A 199 -19.73 -4.15 13.69
CA ILE A 199 -19.87 -3.79 15.11
C ILE A 199 -21.17 -4.42 15.63
N PRO A 200 -21.14 -5.19 16.74
CA PRO A 200 -22.34 -5.74 17.35
C PRO A 200 -23.35 -4.64 17.74
N GLU A 201 -24.61 -4.85 17.44
CA GLU A 201 -25.67 -3.88 17.74
C GLU A 201 -25.82 -3.67 19.25
N GLU A 202 -25.61 -4.73 20.04
CA GLU A 202 -25.62 -4.71 21.50
C GLU A 202 -24.64 -3.69 22.10
N ALA A 203 -23.47 -3.47 21.44
CA ALA A 203 -22.51 -2.48 21.91
C ALA A 203 -23.03 -1.05 21.76
N HIS A 204 -23.79 -0.78 20.69
CA HIS A 204 -24.43 0.52 20.46
C HIS A 204 -25.65 0.72 21.36
N GLU A 205 -26.42 -0.32 21.61
CA GLU A 205 -27.57 -0.31 22.51
C GLU A 205 -27.15 -0.08 23.97
N ALA A 206 -26.15 -0.82 24.47
CA ALA A 206 -25.59 -0.63 25.81
C ALA A 206 -25.11 0.81 26.03
N ALA A 207 -24.33 1.38 25.09
CA ALA A 207 -23.88 2.77 25.16
C ALA A 207 -25.06 3.77 25.14
N THR A 208 -26.17 3.41 24.47
CA THR A 208 -27.38 4.25 24.45
C THR A 208 -28.13 4.19 25.75
N LEU A 209 -28.22 3.01 26.39
CA LEU A 209 -28.81 2.83 27.71
C LEU A 209 -28.01 3.56 28.80
N ASP A 210 -26.69 3.63 28.67
CA ASP A 210 -25.81 4.41 29.54
C ASP A 210 -25.91 5.95 29.31
N GLY A 211 -26.76 6.40 28.39
CA GLY A 211 -26.98 7.81 28.07
C GLY A 211 -25.86 8.46 27.27
N ALA A 212 -25.00 7.66 26.60
CA ALA A 212 -23.89 8.18 25.82
C ALA A 212 -24.37 9.03 24.62
N THR A 213 -23.83 10.23 24.49
CA THR A 213 -24.03 11.11 23.33
C THR A 213 -23.46 10.48 22.07
N TRP A 214 -23.86 10.97 20.87
CA TRP A 214 -23.33 10.50 19.59
C TRP A 214 -21.79 10.57 19.53
N TRP A 215 -21.19 11.63 20.05
CA TRP A 215 -19.74 11.79 20.07
C TRP A 215 -19.03 10.81 21.01
N GLN A 216 -19.64 10.54 22.17
CA GLN A 216 -19.13 9.51 23.10
C GLN A 216 -19.23 8.11 22.49
N ARG A 217 -20.34 7.76 21.84
CA ARG A 217 -20.47 6.49 21.11
C ARG A 217 -19.45 6.36 19.99
N LEU A 218 -19.23 7.43 19.21
CA LEU A 218 -18.20 7.43 18.17
C LEU A 218 -16.82 7.14 18.76
N ARG A 219 -16.45 7.86 19.85
CA ARG A 219 -15.09 7.78 20.42
C ARG A 219 -14.86 6.52 21.25
N CYS A 220 -15.85 6.07 22.04
CA CYS A 220 -15.70 4.99 23.01
C CYS A 220 -16.15 3.61 22.48
N VAL A 221 -16.99 3.57 21.44
CA VAL A 221 -17.46 2.33 20.83
C VAL A 221 -16.94 2.21 19.39
N THR A 222 -17.38 3.10 18.49
CA THR A 222 -17.13 2.95 17.06
C THR A 222 -15.63 2.95 16.72
N LEU A 223 -14.86 3.94 17.18
CA LEU A 223 -13.43 4.04 16.86
C LEU A 223 -12.59 2.88 17.42
N PRO A 224 -12.81 2.39 18.68
CA PRO A 224 -12.14 1.20 19.17
C PRO A 224 -12.42 -0.05 18.34
N TYR A 225 -13.68 -0.32 17.98
CA TYR A 225 -14.03 -1.44 17.11
C TYR A 225 -13.44 -1.34 15.70
N LEU A 226 -13.23 -0.11 15.20
CA LEU A 226 -12.64 0.13 13.90
C LEU A 226 -11.10 0.10 13.88
N LYS A 227 -10.42 -0.08 15.02
CA LYS A 227 -8.94 -0.16 15.06
C LYS A 227 -8.36 -1.18 14.07
N PRO A 228 -8.86 -2.45 13.99
CA PRO A 228 -8.35 -3.41 13.02
C PRO A 228 -8.55 -2.95 11.56
N THR A 229 -9.72 -2.40 11.26
CA THR A 229 -10.03 -1.85 9.94
C THR A 229 -9.13 -0.67 9.59
N THR A 230 -8.90 0.24 10.55
CA THR A 230 -8.01 1.39 10.37
C THR A 230 -6.58 0.94 10.10
N SER A 231 -6.11 -0.07 10.82
CA SER A 231 -4.79 -0.67 10.61
C SER A 231 -4.66 -1.24 9.20
N PHE A 232 -5.63 -2.02 8.78
CA PHE A 232 -5.67 -2.61 7.45
C PHE A 232 -5.69 -1.55 6.35
N VAL A 233 -6.56 -0.54 6.47
CA VAL A 233 -6.66 0.57 5.52
C VAL A 233 -5.37 1.38 5.48
N ALA A 234 -4.74 1.66 6.63
CA ALA A 234 -3.49 2.38 6.70
C ALA A 234 -2.34 1.64 5.99
N VAL A 235 -2.26 0.31 6.14
CA VAL A 235 -1.27 -0.51 5.44
C VAL A 235 -1.48 -0.49 3.93
N ILE A 236 -2.73 -0.67 3.46
CA ILE A 236 -3.04 -0.60 2.02
C ILE A 236 -2.75 0.80 1.48
N ALA A 237 -3.13 1.85 2.20
CA ALA A 237 -2.89 3.23 1.79
C ALA A 237 -1.38 3.53 1.71
N LEU A 238 -0.59 3.01 2.64
CA LEU A 238 0.87 3.15 2.63
C LEU A 238 1.48 2.43 1.42
N ILE A 239 1.07 1.19 1.14
CA ILE A 239 1.52 0.45 -0.04
C ILE A 239 1.19 1.25 -1.30
N ASN A 240 -0.04 1.72 -1.46
CA ASN A 240 -0.45 2.52 -2.61
C ASN A 240 0.37 3.81 -2.76
N ALA A 241 0.64 4.52 -1.66
CA ALA A 241 1.43 5.75 -1.68
C ALA A 241 2.86 5.55 -2.17
N ILE A 242 3.43 4.36 -1.94
CA ILE A 242 4.83 4.08 -2.28
C ILE A 242 4.95 3.43 -3.67
N THR A 243 3.96 2.66 -4.10
CA THR A 243 3.99 1.93 -5.37
C THR A 243 3.37 2.69 -6.54
N SER A 244 2.72 3.83 -6.30
CA SER A 244 2.10 4.63 -7.37
C SER A 244 3.10 5.60 -7.99
N ILE A 245 3.30 5.51 -9.31
CA ILE A 245 4.24 6.34 -10.08
C ILE A 245 3.57 7.11 -11.22
N ASP A 246 2.44 6.59 -11.75
CA ASP A 246 1.85 7.05 -13.02
C ASP A 246 1.52 8.55 -13.03
N HIS A 247 0.99 9.08 -11.93
CA HIS A 247 0.66 10.49 -11.79
C HIS A 247 1.91 11.39 -11.79
N VAL A 248 3.04 10.90 -11.26
CA VAL A 248 4.33 11.62 -11.34
C VAL A 248 4.82 11.67 -12.78
N ILE A 249 4.77 10.54 -13.49
CA ILE A 249 5.21 10.45 -14.90
C ILE A 249 4.38 11.39 -15.78
N VAL A 250 3.06 11.43 -15.59
CA VAL A 250 2.15 12.20 -16.45
C VAL A 250 2.18 13.69 -16.13
N LEU A 251 2.15 14.07 -14.85
CA LEU A 251 1.96 15.46 -14.45
C LEU A 251 3.26 16.26 -14.34
N THR A 252 4.30 15.69 -13.75
CA THR A 252 5.46 16.47 -13.31
C THR A 252 6.80 15.92 -13.77
N LYS A 253 6.89 14.65 -14.11
CA LYS A 253 8.16 13.95 -14.41
C LYS A 253 9.23 14.18 -13.32
N GLY A 254 8.77 14.15 -12.05
CA GLY A 254 9.63 14.38 -10.89
C GLY A 254 10.01 15.84 -10.63
N GLY A 255 9.62 16.76 -11.51
CA GLY A 255 9.90 18.20 -11.40
C GLY A 255 8.85 18.99 -10.61
N PRO A 256 9.03 20.33 -10.52
CA PRO A 256 10.27 21.05 -10.80
C PRO A 256 11.35 20.77 -9.74
N ASN A 257 12.62 20.90 -10.12
CA ASN A 257 13.78 20.76 -9.21
C ASN A 257 13.76 19.51 -8.31
N ASN A 258 13.32 18.35 -8.83
CA ASN A 258 13.11 17.11 -8.08
C ASN A 258 12.07 17.21 -6.93
N ALA A 259 11.23 18.26 -6.87
CA ALA A 259 10.27 18.47 -5.79
C ALA A 259 9.18 17.39 -5.73
N THR A 260 8.88 16.74 -6.84
CA THR A 260 7.90 15.64 -6.92
C THR A 260 8.53 14.30 -7.24
N LYS A 261 9.87 14.20 -7.20
CA LYS A 261 10.56 12.93 -7.42
C LYS A 261 10.31 12.01 -6.24
N LEU A 262 9.59 10.90 -6.49
CA LEU A 262 9.34 9.83 -5.54
C LEU A 262 10.34 8.68 -5.76
N LEU A 263 10.48 7.78 -4.78
CA LEU A 263 11.44 6.67 -4.85
C LEU A 263 11.25 5.79 -6.09
N LEU A 264 10.01 5.40 -6.37
CA LEU A 264 9.73 4.56 -7.54
C LEU A 264 10.02 5.30 -8.86
N TYR A 265 9.79 6.61 -8.93
CA TYR A 265 10.15 7.41 -10.10
C TYR A 265 11.68 7.54 -10.26
N TYR A 266 12.42 7.69 -9.16
CA TYR A 266 13.88 7.67 -9.18
C TYR A 266 14.43 6.34 -9.73
N ILE A 267 13.85 5.20 -9.28
CA ILE A 267 14.21 3.86 -9.77
C ILE A 267 13.91 3.74 -11.27
N TYR A 268 12.69 4.13 -11.69
CA TYR A 268 12.27 4.13 -13.09
C TYR A 268 13.22 4.96 -13.97
N GLN A 269 13.56 6.16 -13.53
CA GLN A 269 14.43 7.08 -14.28
C GLN A 269 15.83 6.48 -14.45
N ASN A 270 16.43 5.92 -13.41
CA ASN A 270 17.75 5.27 -13.51
C ASN A 270 17.70 4.03 -14.39
N ALA A 271 16.62 3.24 -14.36
CA ALA A 271 16.49 2.04 -15.19
C ALA A 271 16.27 2.34 -16.66
N HIS A 272 15.40 3.32 -16.99
CA HIS A 272 14.88 3.51 -18.35
C HIS A 272 15.36 4.79 -19.05
N GLU A 273 15.65 5.85 -18.29
CA GLU A 273 16.10 7.12 -18.88
C GLU A 273 17.64 7.24 -18.85
N PHE A 274 18.26 6.87 -17.73
CA PHE A 274 19.72 6.96 -17.55
C PHE A 274 20.47 5.69 -17.91
N TYR A 275 19.75 4.58 -18.12
CA TYR A 275 20.31 3.28 -18.46
C TYR A 275 21.40 2.80 -17.48
N ASP A 276 21.22 3.07 -16.17
CA ASP A 276 22.05 2.56 -15.08
C ASP A 276 21.29 1.50 -14.26
N PRO A 277 21.19 0.24 -14.75
CA PRO A 277 20.44 -0.81 -14.08
C PRO A 277 21.03 -1.19 -12.71
N GLY A 278 22.35 -1.04 -12.53
CA GLY A 278 23.00 -1.32 -11.25
C GLY A 278 22.53 -0.34 -10.16
N LYS A 279 22.46 0.94 -10.48
CA LYS A 279 21.96 1.98 -9.58
C LYS A 279 20.46 1.81 -9.33
N ALA A 280 19.68 1.51 -10.37
CA ALA A 280 18.24 1.27 -10.24
C ALA A 280 17.93 0.08 -9.34
N THR A 281 18.61 -1.06 -9.51
CA THR A 281 18.40 -2.26 -8.69
C THR A 281 18.88 -2.07 -7.25
N ALA A 282 20.01 -1.39 -7.01
CA ALA A 282 20.45 -1.03 -5.67
C ALA A 282 19.44 -0.11 -4.95
N ALA A 283 18.91 0.91 -5.65
CA ALA A 283 17.86 1.78 -5.13
C ALA A 283 16.57 0.99 -4.81
N THR A 284 16.22 0.00 -5.65
CA THR A 284 15.07 -0.88 -5.39
C THR A 284 15.26 -1.66 -4.10
N VAL A 285 16.43 -2.28 -3.89
CA VAL A 285 16.73 -3.06 -2.67
C VAL A 285 16.64 -2.17 -1.42
N ILE A 286 17.25 -0.98 -1.46
CA ILE A 286 17.19 -0.01 -0.34
C ILE A 286 15.73 0.38 -0.08
N SER A 287 14.97 0.71 -1.12
CA SER A 287 13.56 1.13 -0.99
C SER A 287 12.69 0.03 -0.38
N VAL A 288 12.85 -1.22 -0.84
CA VAL A 288 12.13 -2.38 -0.29
C VAL A 288 12.52 -2.62 1.17
N ALA A 289 13.80 -2.52 1.54
CA ALA A 289 14.24 -2.67 2.92
C ALA A 289 13.63 -1.61 3.85
N ILE A 290 13.58 -0.34 3.41
CA ILE A 290 12.93 0.76 4.15
C ILE A 290 11.43 0.46 4.33
N LEU A 291 10.76 0.02 3.26
CA LEU A 291 9.34 -0.30 3.27
C LEU A 291 9.01 -1.43 4.23
N LEU A 292 9.77 -2.52 4.18
CA LEU A 292 9.60 -3.65 5.09
C LEU A 292 9.81 -3.20 6.54
N GLY A 293 10.83 -2.39 6.80
CA GLY A 293 11.09 -1.82 8.13
C GLY A 293 9.92 -0.98 8.64
N LEU A 294 9.37 -0.07 7.81
CA LEU A 294 8.22 0.74 8.16
C LEU A 294 6.95 -0.08 8.37
N SER A 295 6.69 -1.07 7.51
CA SER A 295 5.54 -1.96 7.63
C SER A 295 5.60 -2.80 8.90
N MET A 296 6.76 -3.36 9.24
CA MET A 296 6.96 -4.12 10.48
C MET A 296 6.83 -3.25 11.73
N ALA A 297 7.33 -2.01 11.69
CA ALA A 297 7.15 -1.06 12.78
C ALA A 297 5.67 -0.68 12.97
N SER A 298 4.95 -0.45 11.88
CA SER A 298 3.51 -0.16 11.89
C SER A 298 2.71 -1.32 12.49
N LEU A 299 2.94 -2.56 12.05
CA LEU A 299 2.26 -3.75 12.58
C LEU A 299 2.49 -3.92 14.09
N LYS A 300 3.74 -3.80 14.57
CA LYS A 300 4.05 -3.93 16.00
C LYS A 300 3.38 -2.86 16.86
N THR A 301 3.24 -1.63 16.37
CA THR A 301 2.55 -0.56 17.10
C THR A 301 1.05 -0.81 17.20
N LEU A 302 0.47 -1.42 16.17
CA LEU A 302 -0.96 -1.74 16.09
C LEU A 302 -1.33 -2.97 16.95
N GLU A 303 -0.50 -4.01 16.96
CA GLU A 303 -0.69 -5.18 17.82
C GLU A 303 -0.60 -4.84 19.32
N ARG A 304 0.33 -3.96 19.72
CA ARG A 304 0.41 -3.47 21.10
C ARG A 304 -0.82 -2.68 21.54
N GLY A 305 -1.51 -2.01 20.60
CA GLY A 305 -2.77 -1.32 20.88
C GLY A 305 -3.98 -2.25 21.02
N ALA A 306 -3.93 -3.46 20.45
CA ALA A 306 -4.99 -4.46 20.53
C ALA A 306 -4.91 -5.31 21.81
N SER A 307 -3.71 -5.63 22.29
CA SER A 307 -3.50 -6.46 23.50
C SER A 307 -3.79 -5.75 24.84
N HIS A 308 -4.18 -4.49 24.86
CA HIS A 308 -4.59 -3.74 26.05
C HIS A 308 -6.12 -3.57 26.15
N ALA A 309 -6.88 -4.29 25.32
CA ALA A 309 -8.34 -4.21 25.28
C ALA A 309 -9.04 -5.51 25.72
N ASP A 310 -8.26 -6.50 26.21
CA ASP A 310 -8.75 -7.74 26.86
C ASP A 310 -8.68 -7.63 28.38
#